data_764992f328417275c43d398452a08517
#
_entry.id   764992f328417275c43d398452a08517
#
_cell.length_a   1.000
_cell.length_b   1.000
_cell.length_c   1.000
_cell.angle_alpha   90.00
_cell.angle_beta   90.00
_cell.angle_gamma   90.00
#
_symmetry.space_group_name_H-M   'P 1'
#
loop_
_entity.id
_entity.type
_entity.pdbx_description
1 polymer ?
#
loop_
_entity_poly.entity_id
_entity_poly.type
_entity_poly.pdbx_seq_one_letter_code
_entity_poly.pdbx_strand_id
1 'polypeptide(L)'
;MRVVLTGASGDFGTAILRRLITESRVDSIVAISRSPLRVVDPRIETVTLDLATDPVDRVMAGADAVIHCAFVVEEPRDKAAARRVNVDGSARILRAADAAGAAICVMTSSVNAYGPRGGPEVLDESAPIGAGPEHYYLHHKALVEEDIRRWRHTSGGRMAVAVLRPTYIVGPDMDNSGLASMRARVVAYPTPWRSYYQFLHQDDLADAYVRVIRDRVDGEFNVGAEDAVTVAQMCRWNRSLCVPLPLGLAGRLADLGYRLRLLPYSSHWVTPGEPVTTSRRLRHATGWRPARTSAEAARLMLAGG
;
A
#
# COMPACT_ATOMS: atom_id res chain seq x y z
N MET A 1 -9.25 20.56 -10.05
CA MET A 1 -9.75 19.18 -9.88
C MET A 1 -10.34 19.00 -8.49
N ARG A 2 -11.49 18.36 -8.39
CA ARG A 2 -12.04 17.81 -7.15
C ARG A 2 -11.51 16.38 -6.96
N VAL A 3 -10.78 16.13 -5.87
CA VAL A 3 -10.20 14.84 -5.56
C VAL A 3 -10.95 14.21 -4.37
N VAL A 4 -11.36 12.96 -4.48
CA VAL A 4 -11.89 12.17 -3.35
C VAL A 4 -10.82 11.19 -2.89
N LEU A 5 -10.43 11.26 -1.61
CA LEU A 5 -9.42 10.38 -1.01
C LEU A 5 -10.02 9.57 0.13
N THR A 6 -10.04 8.25 0.01
CA THR A 6 -10.43 7.36 1.11
C THR A 6 -9.23 6.90 1.92
N GLY A 7 -9.41 6.66 3.21
CA GLY A 7 -8.31 6.31 4.10
C GLY A 7 -7.38 7.50 4.40
N ALA A 8 -7.92 8.71 4.35
CA ALA A 8 -7.19 9.96 4.43
C ALA A 8 -6.41 10.18 5.74
N SER A 9 -6.83 9.58 6.87
CA SER A 9 -6.10 9.66 8.15
C SER A 9 -5.03 8.58 8.32
N GLY A 10 -5.00 7.59 7.43
CA GLY A 10 -3.94 6.57 7.42
C GLY A 10 -2.60 7.14 6.96
N ASP A 11 -1.54 6.35 7.11
CA ASP A 11 -0.18 6.79 6.79
C ASP A 11 -0.05 7.24 5.33
N PHE A 12 -0.48 6.41 4.36
CA PHE A 12 -0.46 6.79 2.94
C PHE A 12 -1.37 7.98 2.65
N GLY A 13 -2.60 7.98 3.21
CA GLY A 13 -3.55 9.07 3.03
C GLY A 13 -3.00 10.40 3.52
N THR A 14 -2.32 10.41 4.67
CA THR A 14 -1.67 11.60 5.22
C THR A 14 -0.58 12.14 4.30
N ALA A 15 0.33 11.26 3.83
CA ALA A 15 1.39 11.64 2.90
C ALA A 15 0.83 12.18 1.57
N ILE A 16 -0.20 11.53 1.03
CA ILE A 16 -0.86 11.95 -0.21
C ILE A 16 -1.58 13.30 0.00
N LEU A 17 -2.29 13.52 1.12
CA LEU A 17 -2.91 14.81 1.43
C LEU A 17 -1.89 15.95 1.46
N ARG A 18 -0.75 15.75 2.15
CA ARG A 18 0.34 16.75 2.18
C ARG A 18 0.81 17.13 0.77
N ARG A 19 0.88 16.18 -0.14
CA ARG A 19 1.31 16.42 -1.51
C ARG A 19 0.21 17.04 -2.37
N LEU A 20 -1.07 16.60 -2.20
CA LEU A 20 -2.21 17.16 -2.93
C LEU A 20 -2.43 18.64 -2.62
N ILE A 21 -2.27 19.08 -1.37
CA ILE A 21 -2.41 20.50 -1.02
C ILE A 21 -1.33 21.40 -1.61
N THR A 22 -0.22 20.86 -2.10
CA THR A 22 0.79 21.63 -2.83
C THR A 22 0.56 21.67 -4.35
N GLU A 23 -0.42 20.90 -4.85
CA GLU A 23 -0.70 20.81 -6.28
C GLU A 23 -1.72 21.88 -6.69
N SER A 24 -1.30 22.81 -7.57
CA SER A 24 -2.11 23.96 -8.00
C SER A 24 -3.37 23.57 -8.79
N ARG A 25 -3.39 22.37 -9.38
CA ARG A 25 -4.53 21.85 -10.13
C ARG A 25 -5.63 21.25 -9.24
N VAL A 26 -5.38 21.11 -7.93
CA VAL A 26 -6.34 20.57 -6.96
C VAL A 26 -7.07 21.73 -6.29
N ASP A 27 -8.35 21.88 -6.60
CA ASP A 27 -9.20 22.95 -6.09
C ASP A 27 -9.90 22.55 -4.79
N SER A 28 -10.28 21.28 -4.66
CA SER A 28 -10.95 20.73 -3.47
C SER A 28 -10.64 19.26 -3.26
N ILE A 29 -10.63 18.84 -1.99
CA ILE A 29 -10.35 17.47 -1.57
C ILE A 29 -11.46 17.01 -0.62
N VAL A 30 -12.13 15.92 -0.93
CA VAL A 30 -13.01 15.22 0.00
C VAL A 30 -12.22 14.09 0.64
N ALA A 31 -11.89 14.26 1.91
CA ALA A 31 -11.11 13.30 2.68
C ALA A 31 -12.03 12.38 3.50
N ILE A 32 -12.18 11.14 3.06
CA ILE A 32 -13.01 10.14 3.76
C ILE A 32 -12.15 9.42 4.79
N SER A 33 -12.53 9.55 6.07
CA SER A 33 -11.80 8.97 7.18
C SER A 33 -12.71 8.73 8.39
N ARG A 34 -12.41 7.67 9.16
CA ARG A 34 -13.07 7.42 10.45
C ARG A 34 -12.38 8.11 11.64
N SER A 35 -11.15 8.55 11.45
CA SER A 35 -10.33 9.21 12.47
C SER A 35 -10.00 10.64 12.04
N PRO A 36 -9.66 11.54 12.98
CA PRO A 36 -9.22 12.89 12.66
C PRO A 36 -8.03 12.91 11.70
N LEU A 37 -7.99 13.90 10.81
CA LEU A 37 -6.88 14.10 9.90
C LEU A 37 -5.69 14.75 10.59
N ARG A 38 -4.49 14.42 10.14
CA ARG A 38 -3.22 15.07 10.57
C ARG A 38 -2.87 16.30 9.71
N VAL A 39 -3.66 16.57 8.66
CA VAL A 39 -3.44 17.66 7.70
C VAL A 39 -4.65 18.57 7.72
N VAL A 40 -4.43 19.88 7.81
CA VAL A 40 -5.48 20.89 7.78
C VAL A 40 -5.19 21.84 6.63
N ASP A 41 -6.17 22.04 5.74
CA ASP A 41 -6.11 22.98 4.62
C ASP A 41 -7.58 23.39 4.27
N PRO A 42 -7.87 24.65 3.92
CA PRO A 42 -9.23 25.10 3.63
C PRO A 42 -9.89 24.39 2.44
N ARG A 43 -9.13 23.71 1.59
CA ARG A 43 -9.66 22.92 0.47
C ARG A 43 -10.09 21.50 0.87
N ILE A 44 -9.83 21.10 2.12
CA ILE A 44 -10.16 19.74 2.62
C ILE A 44 -11.52 19.76 3.31
N GLU A 45 -12.48 19.04 2.74
CA GLU A 45 -13.72 18.65 3.37
C GLU A 45 -13.54 17.25 3.98
N THR A 46 -13.73 17.12 5.29
CA THR A 46 -13.63 15.81 5.97
C THR A 46 -15.00 15.15 6.08
N VAL A 47 -15.11 13.91 5.62
CA VAL A 47 -16.33 13.12 5.69
C VAL A 47 -16.06 11.80 6.44
N THR A 48 -16.90 11.49 7.43
CA THR A 48 -16.81 10.23 8.18
C THR A 48 -17.76 9.22 7.59
N LEU A 49 -17.22 8.12 7.05
CA LEU A 49 -17.99 7.01 6.46
C LEU A 49 -17.33 5.67 6.78
N ASP A 50 -18.17 4.66 7.02
CA ASP A 50 -17.74 3.25 6.98
C ASP A 50 -17.92 2.70 5.55
N LEU A 51 -16.81 2.41 4.88
CA LEU A 51 -16.83 1.90 3.50
C LEU A 51 -17.49 0.53 3.36
N ALA A 52 -17.66 -0.23 4.45
CA ALA A 52 -18.35 -1.50 4.42
C ALA A 52 -19.88 -1.35 4.33
N THR A 53 -20.45 -0.28 4.90
CA THR A 53 -21.91 -0.14 5.11
C THR A 53 -22.51 1.13 4.53
N ASP A 54 -21.84 2.27 4.66
CA ASP A 54 -22.42 3.57 4.37
C ASP A 54 -22.50 3.85 2.85
N PRO A 55 -23.48 4.64 2.39
CA PRO A 55 -23.60 5.03 1.00
C PRO A 55 -22.48 6.01 0.62
N VAL A 56 -21.75 5.70 -0.47
CA VAL A 56 -20.60 6.49 -0.94
C VAL A 56 -20.93 7.39 -2.13
N ASP A 57 -22.07 7.23 -2.77
CA ASP A 57 -22.41 7.90 -4.03
C ASP A 57 -22.41 9.42 -3.91
N ARG A 58 -22.94 9.97 -2.79
CA ARG A 58 -23.04 11.42 -2.58
C ARG A 58 -21.66 12.08 -2.51
N VAL A 59 -20.69 11.43 -1.89
CA VAL A 59 -19.34 11.99 -1.73
C VAL A 59 -18.53 11.88 -3.00
N MET A 60 -18.89 10.96 -3.91
CA MET A 60 -18.26 10.82 -5.23
C MET A 60 -18.79 11.82 -6.26
N ALA A 61 -19.93 12.48 -6.02
CA ALA A 61 -20.52 13.39 -6.97
C ALA A 61 -19.57 14.53 -7.37
N GLY A 62 -19.34 14.69 -8.67
CA GLY A 62 -18.44 15.70 -9.23
C GLY A 62 -16.95 15.47 -8.97
N ALA A 63 -16.55 14.27 -8.57
CA ALA A 63 -15.15 13.91 -8.46
C ALA A 63 -14.49 13.84 -9.85
N ASP A 64 -13.40 14.57 -10.05
CA ASP A 64 -12.53 14.42 -11.21
C ASP A 64 -11.60 13.20 -11.06
N ALA A 65 -11.11 12.98 -9.82
CA ALA A 65 -10.23 11.88 -9.48
C ALA A 65 -10.61 11.26 -8.13
N VAL A 66 -10.52 9.94 -8.04
CA VAL A 66 -10.71 9.20 -6.80
C VAL A 66 -9.42 8.47 -6.45
N ILE A 67 -8.94 8.59 -5.22
CA ILE A 67 -7.79 7.86 -4.69
C ILE A 67 -8.28 6.97 -3.54
N HIS A 68 -8.14 5.66 -3.70
CA HIS A 68 -8.58 4.70 -2.71
C HIS A 68 -7.40 4.10 -1.94
N CYS A 69 -7.18 4.59 -0.71
CA CYS A 69 -6.14 4.10 0.20
C CYS A 69 -6.70 3.36 1.43
N ALA A 70 -8.02 3.42 1.67
CA ALA A 70 -8.62 2.76 2.81
C ALA A 70 -8.46 1.24 2.73
N PHE A 71 -7.74 0.67 3.71
CA PHE A 71 -7.47 -0.77 3.79
C PHE A 71 -7.10 -1.15 5.22
N VAL A 72 -7.57 -2.28 5.70
CA VAL A 72 -7.18 -2.86 6.98
C VAL A 72 -5.88 -3.65 6.77
N VAL A 73 -4.76 -3.08 7.20
CA VAL A 73 -3.42 -3.64 7.01
C VAL A 73 -2.99 -4.46 8.23
N GLU A 74 -3.10 -3.87 9.43
CA GLU A 74 -2.80 -4.58 10.68
C GLU A 74 -3.70 -5.81 10.84
N GLU A 75 -3.17 -6.88 11.39
CA GLU A 75 -3.88 -8.15 11.46
C GLU A 75 -5.10 -8.09 12.40
N PRO A 76 -6.34 -8.07 11.86
CA PRO A 76 -7.54 -8.02 12.67
C PRO A 76 -7.91 -9.39 13.20
N ARG A 77 -8.58 -9.45 14.36
CA ARG A 77 -9.16 -10.69 14.87
C ARG A 77 -10.36 -11.14 14.05
N ASP A 78 -11.19 -10.19 13.59
CA ASP A 78 -12.30 -10.44 12.68
C ASP A 78 -11.82 -10.29 11.22
N LYS A 79 -11.39 -11.40 10.64
CA LYS A 79 -10.96 -11.48 9.23
C LYS A 79 -12.12 -11.19 8.26
N ALA A 80 -13.34 -11.54 8.64
CA ALA A 80 -14.52 -11.31 7.80
C ALA A 80 -14.85 -9.81 7.73
N ALA A 81 -14.77 -9.09 8.86
CA ALA A 81 -14.92 -7.63 8.88
C ALA A 81 -13.83 -6.95 8.02
N ALA A 82 -12.58 -7.41 8.14
CA ALA A 82 -11.50 -6.89 7.28
C ALA A 82 -11.79 -7.12 5.80
N ARG A 83 -12.31 -8.29 5.43
CA ARG A 83 -12.66 -8.59 4.03
C ARG A 83 -13.75 -7.66 3.51
N ARG A 84 -14.80 -7.39 4.30
CA ARG A 84 -15.86 -6.43 3.92
C ARG A 84 -15.31 -5.05 3.61
N VAL A 85 -14.38 -4.54 4.42
CA VAL A 85 -13.74 -3.25 4.16
C VAL A 85 -12.80 -3.33 2.96
N ASN A 86 -11.91 -4.32 2.95
CA ASN A 86 -10.80 -4.41 2.00
C ASN A 86 -11.26 -4.78 0.58
N VAL A 87 -12.10 -5.79 0.45
CA VAL A 87 -12.51 -6.30 -0.86
C VAL A 87 -13.83 -5.67 -1.30
N ASP A 88 -14.88 -5.83 -0.48
CA ASP A 88 -16.22 -5.38 -0.87
C ASP A 88 -16.29 -3.84 -0.88
N GLY A 89 -15.62 -3.17 0.08
CA GLY A 89 -15.48 -1.70 0.12
C GLY A 89 -14.71 -1.16 -1.09
N SER A 90 -13.58 -1.78 -1.47
CA SER A 90 -12.83 -1.38 -2.66
C SER A 90 -13.65 -1.49 -3.94
N ALA A 91 -14.40 -2.58 -4.10
CA ALA A 91 -15.28 -2.78 -5.25
C ALA A 91 -16.41 -1.73 -5.29
N ARG A 92 -16.94 -1.32 -4.13
CA ARG A 92 -17.95 -0.24 -4.04
C ARG A 92 -17.37 1.11 -4.45
N ILE A 93 -16.18 1.46 -3.98
CA ILE A 93 -15.51 2.71 -4.36
C ILE A 93 -15.25 2.77 -5.86
N LEU A 94 -14.74 1.69 -6.46
CA LEU A 94 -14.50 1.63 -7.90
C LEU A 94 -15.79 1.89 -8.71
N ARG A 95 -16.90 1.21 -8.35
CA ARG A 95 -18.18 1.40 -9.04
C ARG A 95 -18.78 2.78 -8.81
N ALA A 96 -18.66 3.33 -7.60
CA ALA A 96 -19.17 4.66 -7.29
C ALA A 96 -18.38 5.77 -8.02
N ALA A 97 -17.07 5.61 -8.17
CA ALA A 97 -16.24 6.51 -8.98
C ALA A 97 -16.65 6.48 -10.47
N ASP A 98 -16.88 5.30 -11.02
CA ASP A 98 -17.35 5.13 -12.41
C ASP A 98 -18.75 5.74 -12.61
N ALA A 99 -19.69 5.45 -11.72
CA ALA A 99 -21.06 5.99 -11.77
C ALA A 99 -21.07 7.52 -11.62
N ALA A 100 -20.15 8.11 -10.86
CA ALA A 100 -20.01 9.55 -10.71
C ALA A 100 -19.34 10.23 -11.94
N GLY A 101 -18.82 9.44 -12.88
CA GLY A 101 -18.15 9.95 -14.08
C GLY A 101 -16.74 10.47 -13.81
N ALA A 102 -16.06 10.00 -12.76
CA ALA A 102 -14.68 10.36 -12.49
C ALA A 102 -13.78 10.05 -13.70
N ALA A 103 -12.81 10.92 -13.97
CA ALA A 103 -11.89 10.72 -15.09
C ALA A 103 -10.86 9.63 -14.78
N ILE A 104 -10.52 9.46 -13.48
CA ILE A 104 -9.56 8.45 -13.01
C ILE A 104 -9.90 7.97 -11.60
N CYS A 105 -9.74 6.66 -11.37
CA CYS A 105 -9.72 6.05 -10.06
C CYS A 105 -8.34 5.39 -9.81
N VAL A 106 -7.65 5.80 -8.75
CA VAL A 106 -6.37 5.21 -8.33
C VAL A 106 -6.63 4.25 -7.18
N MET A 107 -6.37 2.97 -7.41
CA MET A 107 -6.56 1.90 -6.44
C MET A 107 -5.20 1.52 -5.82
N THR A 108 -5.09 1.68 -4.51
CA THR A 108 -3.87 1.32 -3.78
C THR A 108 -3.79 -0.19 -3.56
N SER A 109 -2.95 -0.86 -4.32
CA SER A 109 -2.56 -2.25 -4.12
C SER A 109 -1.26 -2.36 -3.30
N SER A 110 -0.45 -3.35 -3.55
CA SER A 110 0.87 -3.59 -2.96
C SER A 110 1.64 -4.57 -3.83
N VAL A 111 2.98 -4.53 -3.80
CA VAL A 111 3.80 -5.62 -4.37
C VAL A 111 3.48 -6.97 -3.73
N ASN A 112 2.91 -6.97 -2.54
CA ASN A 112 2.42 -8.18 -1.87
C ASN A 112 1.27 -8.90 -2.61
N ALA A 113 0.62 -8.25 -3.58
CA ALA A 113 -0.37 -8.90 -4.46
C ALA A 113 0.26 -10.00 -5.34
N TYR A 114 1.58 -9.97 -5.57
CA TYR A 114 2.31 -11.06 -6.24
C TYR A 114 2.41 -12.34 -5.39
N GLY A 115 1.99 -12.30 -4.13
CA GLY A 115 2.09 -13.40 -3.19
C GLY A 115 3.44 -13.46 -2.47
N PRO A 116 3.60 -14.42 -1.52
CA PRO A 116 4.83 -14.59 -0.78
C PRO A 116 5.95 -15.06 -1.71
N ARG A 117 6.99 -14.25 -1.82
CA ARG A 117 8.15 -14.56 -2.66
C ARG A 117 9.43 -14.33 -1.88
N GLY A 118 10.45 -15.10 -2.20
CA GLY A 118 11.80 -14.92 -1.67
C GLY A 118 12.78 -14.91 -2.82
N GLY A 119 13.91 -14.20 -2.65
CA GLY A 119 14.97 -14.19 -3.63
C GLY A 119 15.07 -12.87 -4.41
N PRO A 120 16.10 -12.77 -5.27
CA PRO A 120 16.47 -11.54 -5.97
C PRO A 120 15.75 -11.36 -7.33
N GLU A 121 14.80 -12.23 -7.67
CA GLU A 121 14.06 -12.11 -8.93
C GLU A 121 13.33 -10.76 -8.99
N VAL A 122 13.56 -10.00 -10.06
CA VAL A 122 12.91 -8.70 -10.26
C VAL A 122 11.67 -8.90 -11.11
N LEU A 123 10.51 -8.61 -10.52
CA LEU A 123 9.21 -8.74 -11.20
C LEU A 123 8.81 -7.42 -11.87
N ASP A 124 8.18 -7.52 -13.02
CA ASP A 124 7.42 -6.44 -13.61
C ASP A 124 5.91 -6.71 -13.51
N GLU A 125 5.09 -5.80 -14.04
CA GLU A 125 3.64 -5.86 -13.92
C GLU A 125 2.98 -7.00 -14.72
N SER A 126 3.73 -7.70 -15.58
CA SER A 126 3.27 -8.90 -16.31
C SER A 126 3.29 -10.17 -15.42
N ALA A 127 4.05 -10.13 -14.32
CA ALA A 127 4.12 -11.25 -13.41
C ALA A 127 2.74 -11.58 -12.80
N PRO A 128 2.41 -12.88 -12.65
CA PRO A 128 1.11 -13.26 -12.11
C PRO A 128 0.97 -12.82 -10.65
N ILE A 129 -0.21 -12.29 -10.32
CA ILE A 129 -0.62 -12.00 -8.94
C ILE A 129 -1.34 -13.21 -8.35
N GLY A 130 -1.32 -13.32 -7.02
CA GLY A 130 -2.07 -14.33 -6.29
C GLY A 130 -1.40 -14.70 -4.98
N ALA A 131 -2.23 -14.85 -3.95
CA ALA A 131 -1.84 -15.37 -2.65
C ALA A 131 -2.97 -16.19 -2.07
N GLY A 132 -2.67 -17.24 -1.34
CA GLY A 132 -3.66 -18.05 -0.65
C GLY A 132 -4.24 -17.32 0.58
N PRO A 133 -5.39 -17.82 1.10
CA PRO A 133 -6.08 -17.22 2.25
C PRO A 133 -5.27 -17.28 3.55
N GLU A 134 -4.22 -18.10 3.60
CA GLU A 134 -3.25 -18.16 4.71
C GLU A 134 -2.44 -16.87 4.87
N HIS A 135 -2.45 -15.97 3.86
CA HIS A 135 -1.86 -14.64 3.90
C HIS A 135 -2.96 -13.60 3.63
N TYR A 136 -3.85 -13.34 4.57
CA TYR A 136 -5.08 -12.57 4.39
C TYR A 136 -4.86 -11.22 3.67
N TYR A 137 -3.80 -10.48 4.02
CA TYR A 137 -3.51 -9.17 3.42
C TYR A 137 -3.13 -9.30 1.94
N LEU A 138 -2.19 -10.20 1.62
CA LEU A 138 -1.74 -10.48 0.27
C LEU A 138 -2.89 -10.99 -0.59
N HIS A 139 -3.69 -11.91 -0.01
CA HIS A 139 -4.89 -12.47 -0.64
C HIS A 139 -5.92 -11.39 -0.95
N HIS A 140 -6.24 -10.50 0.01
CA HIS A 140 -7.19 -9.42 -0.22
C HIS A 140 -6.71 -8.45 -1.30
N LYS A 141 -5.40 -8.13 -1.38
CA LYS A 141 -4.84 -7.30 -2.45
C LYS A 141 -5.02 -7.96 -3.81
N ALA A 142 -4.72 -9.26 -3.92
CA ALA A 142 -4.93 -10.02 -5.15
C ALA A 142 -6.41 -10.04 -5.57
N LEU A 143 -7.34 -10.30 -4.63
CA LEU A 143 -8.77 -10.29 -4.90
C LEU A 143 -9.28 -8.94 -5.42
N VAL A 144 -8.83 -7.83 -4.83
CA VAL A 144 -9.19 -6.48 -5.30
C VAL A 144 -8.72 -6.25 -6.74
N GLU A 145 -7.50 -6.66 -7.07
CA GLU A 145 -7.01 -6.53 -8.45
C GLU A 145 -7.74 -7.42 -9.46
N GLU A 146 -8.14 -8.62 -9.05
CA GLU A 146 -9.02 -9.49 -9.87
C GLU A 146 -10.39 -8.85 -10.11
N ASP A 147 -10.97 -8.20 -9.08
CA ASP A 147 -12.23 -7.45 -9.23
C ASP A 147 -12.09 -6.29 -10.20
N ILE A 148 -10.98 -5.54 -10.14
CA ILE A 148 -10.67 -4.45 -11.07
C ILE A 148 -10.55 -4.99 -12.51
N ARG A 149 -9.87 -6.11 -12.73
CA ARG A 149 -9.78 -6.74 -14.05
C ARG A 149 -11.14 -7.13 -14.60
N ARG A 150 -11.99 -7.76 -13.77
CA ARG A 150 -13.38 -8.10 -14.15
C ARG A 150 -14.19 -6.86 -14.49
N TRP A 151 -14.07 -5.80 -13.68
CA TRP A 151 -14.74 -4.54 -13.94
C TRP A 151 -14.31 -3.93 -15.28
N ARG A 152 -13.03 -3.92 -15.62
CA ARG A 152 -12.51 -3.41 -16.91
C ARG A 152 -13.16 -4.11 -18.12
N HIS A 153 -13.44 -5.41 -18.02
CA HIS A 153 -14.11 -6.15 -19.10
C HIS A 153 -15.60 -5.79 -19.25
N THR A 154 -16.23 -5.19 -18.26
CA THR A 154 -17.68 -4.92 -18.24
C THR A 154 -18.05 -3.44 -18.25
N SER A 155 -17.13 -2.55 -17.91
CA SER A 155 -17.39 -1.11 -17.63
C SER A 155 -17.48 -0.20 -18.85
N GLY A 156 -17.19 -0.64 -20.05
CA GLY A 156 -17.17 0.21 -21.25
C GLY A 156 -16.02 1.24 -21.31
N GLY A 157 -15.08 1.24 -20.34
CA GLY A 157 -13.75 1.87 -20.46
C GLY A 157 -13.68 3.40 -20.47
N ARG A 158 -14.65 4.12 -19.90
CA ARG A 158 -14.64 5.59 -19.86
C ARG A 158 -13.75 6.19 -18.78
N MET A 159 -13.66 5.54 -17.62
CA MET A 159 -12.82 5.94 -16.50
C MET A 159 -11.48 5.21 -16.56
N ALA A 160 -10.36 5.94 -16.48
CA ALA A 160 -9.05 5.34 -16.29
C ALA A 160 -8.94 4.73 -14.89
N VAL A 161 -8.33 3.56 -14.75
CA VAL A 161 -8.09 2.92 -13.46
C VAL A 161 -6.62 2.59 -13.31
N ALA A 162 -5.93 3.31 -12.45
CA ALA A 162 -4.54 3.01 -12.09
C ALA A 162 -4.48 2.16 -10.84
N VAL A 163 -3.84 1.00 -10.93
CA VAL A 163 -3.54 0.16 -9.77
C VAL A 163 -2.09 0.38 -9.39
N LEU A 164 -1.84 0.99 -8.24
CA LEU A 164 -0.49 1.21 -7.75
C LEU A 164 -0.10 0.10 -6.77
N ARG A 165 1.03 -0.56 -7.02
CA ARG A 165 1.64 -1.60 -6.19
C ARG A 165 2.89 -1.05 -5.50
N PRO A 166 2.74 -0.29 -4.38
CA PRO A 166 3.87 0.19 -3.63
C PRO A 166 4.68 -0.95 -3.02
N THR A 167 6.00 -0.74 -2.94
CA THR A 167 6.92 -1.50 -2.11
C THR A 167 6.80 -1.06 -0.64
N TYR A 168 7.73 -1.39 0.25
CA TYR A 168 7.65 -1.03 1.65
C TYR A 168 7.86 0.49 1.85
N ILE A 169 6.84 1.18 2.38
CA ILE A 169 6.89 2.64 2.53
C ILE A 169 7.43 3.02 3.89
N VAL A 170 8.34 4.00 3.89
CA VAL A 170 8.97 4.55 5.07
C VAL A 170 8.90 6.08 5.07
N GLY A 171 8.96 6.67 6.24
CA GLY A 171 8.93 8.13 6.41
C GLY A 171 8.35 8.53 7.76
N PRO A 172 8.32 9.84 8.07
CA PRO A 172 7.89 10.34 9.37
C PRO A 172 6.40 10.11 9.69
N ASP A 173 5.55 9.96 8.67
CA ASP A 173 4.13 9.65 8.87
C ASP A 173 3.85 8.13 8.92
N MET A 174 4.88 7.29 8.68
CA MET A 174 4.75 5.83 8.65
C MET A 174 5.02 5.22 10.02
N ASP A 175 4.00 4.65 10.64
CA ASP A 175 4.12 3.97 11.94
C ASP A 175 3.30 2.68 11.93
N ASN A 176 3.99 1.54 11.86
CA ASN A 176 3.37 0.22 11.87
C ASN A 176 4.27 -0.84 12.53
N SER A 177 3.66 -1.97 12.89
CA SER A 177 4.33 -3.06 13.59
C SER A 177 5.51 -3.67 12.80
N GLY A 178 5.44 -3.66 11.47
CA GLY A 178 6.53 -4.13 10.60
C GLY A 178 7.77 -3.26 10.72
N LEU A 179 7.62 -1.92 10.67
CA LEU A 179 8.73 -0.98 10.87
C LEU A 179 9.34 -1.11 12.26
N ALA A 180 8.50 -1.24 13.31
CA ALA A 180 8.97 -1.46 14.67
C ALA A 180 9.80 -2.75 14.78
N SER A 181 9.36 -3.82 14.13
CA SER A 181 10.08 -5.11 14.11
C SER A 181 11.45 -5.00 13.40
N MET A 182 11.56 -4.22 12.31
CA MET A 182 12.80 -4.01 11.58
C MET A 182 13.82 -3.15 12.35
N ARG A 183 13.33 -2.26 13.25
CA ARG A 183 14.15 -1.42 14.14
C ARG A 183 14.59 -2.13 15.43
N ALA A 184 14.07 -3.33 15.70
CA ALA A 184 14.32 -4.06 16.93
C ALA A 184 15.81 -4.43 17.10
N ARG A 185 16.25 -4.58 18.35
CA ARG A 185 17.62 -5.04 18.67
C ARG A 185 17.89 -6.48 18.24
N VAL A 186 16.83 -7.28 18.14
CA VAL A 186 16.87 -8.66 17.66
C VAL A 186 15.87 -8.78 16.52
N VAL A 187 16.34 -9.13 15.33
CA VAL A 187 15.53 -9.28 14.13
C VAL A 187 15.62 -10.73 13.67
N ALA A 188 14.50 -11.44 13.76
CA ALA A 188 14.38 -12.78 13.19
C ALA A 188 14.03 -12.68 11.70
N TYR A 189 14.63 -13.57 10.88
CA TYR A 189 14.30 -13.66 9.47
C TYR A 189 14.19 -15.12 9.01
N PRO A 190 13.28 -15.40 8.05
CA PRO A 190 13.08 -16.78 7.56
C PRO A 190 14.25 -17.28 6.73
N THR A 191 14.62 -18.56 6.94
CA THR A 191 15.59 -19.29 6.11
C THR A 191 14.91 -20.40 5.32
N PRO A 192 15.50 -20.89 4.21
CA PRO A 192 16.83 -20.61 3.67
C PRO A 192 16.93 -19.35 2.81
N TRP A 193 15.90 -18.55 2.74
CA TRP A 193 15.76 -17.39 1.86
C TRP A 193 16.61 -16.22 2.34
N ARG A 194 17.17 -15.44 1.39
CA ARG A 194 17.61 -14.08 1.67
C ARG A 194 16.38 -13.21 1.57
N SER A 195 15.87 -12.71 2.71
CA SER A 195 14.75 -11.78 2.71
C SER A 195 15.20 -10.43 2.16
N TYR A 196 14.63 -10.07 1.02
CA TYR A 196 14.83 -8.79 0.36
C TYR A 196 13.67 -7.87 0.66
N TYR A 197 13.96 -6.57 0.77
CA TYR A 197 12.96 -5.51 0.87
C TYR A 197 13.35 -4.34 -0.03
N GLN A 198 12.35 -3.75 -0.68
CA GLN A 198 12.50 -2.48 -1.36
C GLN A 198 11.78 -1.43 -0.55
N PHE A 199 12.51 -0.40 -0.13
CA PHE A 199 11.94 0.73 0.61
C PHE A 199 11.74 1.92 -0.31
N LEU A 200 10.63 2.62 -0.12
CA LEU A 200 10.31 3.86 -0.82
C LEU A 200 9.93 4.92 0.21
N HIS A 201 10.43 6.14 0.04
CA HIS A 201 10.06 7.24 0.92
C HIS A 201 8.60 7.69 0.66
N GLN A 202 7.89 8.08 1.70
CA GLN A 202 6.49 8.51 1.61
C GLN A 202 6.26 9.68 0.64
N ASP A 203 7.22 10.60 0.50
CA ASP A 203 7.12 11.73 -0.42
C ASP A 203 7.19 11.25 -1.88
N ASP A 204 8.05 10.26 -2.16
CA ASP A 204 8.16 9.66 -3.49
C ASP A 204 6.88 8.89 -3.85
N LEU A 205 6.27 8.20 -2.86
CA LEU A 205 4.97 7.57 -3.02
C LEU A 205 3.91 8.62 -3.35
N ALA A 206 3.78 9.67 -2.57
CA ALA A 206 2.77 10.71 -2.74
C ALA A 206 2.93 11.44 -4.10
N ASP A 207 4.17 11.68 -4.56
CA ASP A 207 4.44 12.23 -5.90
C ASP A 207 3.97 11.28 -7.02
N ALA A 208 4.11 9.97 -6.85
CA ALA A 208 3.59 8.98 -7.81
C ALA A 208 2.07 9.10 -7.97
N TYR A 209 1.31 9.22 -6.87
CA TYR A 209 -0.15 9.39 -6.92
C TYR A 209 -0.56 10.67 -7.65
N VAL A 210 0.09 11.79 -7.35
CA VAL A 210 -0.22 13.07 -7.98
C VAL A 210 0.08 13.03 -9.47
N ARG A 211 1.19 12.43 -9.91
CA ARG A 211 1.49 12.26 -11.35
C ARG A 211 0.46 11.38 -12.04
N VAL A 212 0.09 10.27 -11.42
CA VAL A 212 -0.89 9.33 -11.96
C VAL A 212 -2.25 9.99 -12.20
N ILE A 213 -2.76 10.79 -11.23
CA ILE A 213 -4.04 11.49 -11.44
C ILE A 213 -3.92 12.64 -12.45
N ARG A 214 -2.78 13.35 -12.48
CA ARG A 214 -2.52 14.43 -13.42
C ARG A 214 -2.49 13.94 -14.87
N ASP A 215 -1.80 12.81 -15.09
CA ASP A 215 -1.55 12.27 -16.42
C ASP A 215 -2.62 11.25 -16.84
N ARG A 216 -3.58 10.95 -15.93
CA ARG A 216 -4.72 10.03 -16.14
C ARG A 216 -4.29 8.68 -16.71
N VAL A 217 -3.21 8.11 -16.19
CA VAL A 217 -2.68 6.85 -16.70
C VAL A 217 -3.59 5.68 -16.30
N ASP A 218 -3.75 4.71 -17.20
CA ASP A 218 -4.52 3.48 -16.98
C ASP A 218 -3.59 2.26 -16.93
N GLY A 219 -3.86 1.34 -16.03
CA GLY A 219 -3.11 0.08 -15.90
C GLY A 219 -2.56 -0.17 -14.51
N GLU A 220 -1.79 -1.24 -14.38
CA GLU A 220 -1.08 -1.62 -13.17
C GLU A 220 0.34 -1.05 -13.19
N PHE A 221 0.83 -0.58 -12.02
CA PHE A 221 2.15 0.03 -11.89
C PHE A 221 2.80 -0.35 -10.56
N ASN A 222 3.99 -0.92 -10.62
CA ASN A 222 4.85 -1.04 -9.45
C ASN A 222 5.40 0.34 -9.06
N VAL A 223 5.48 0.59 -7.74
CA VAL A 223 5.94 1.89 -7.21
C VAL A 223 7.02 1.63 -6.15
N GLY A 224 8.27 1.68 -6.57
CA GLY A 224 9.43 1.41 -5.72
C GLY A 224 10.72 1.94 -6.29
N ALA A 225 11.78 1.96 -5.48
CA ALA A 225 13.14 2.17 -5.95
C ALA A 225 13.64 0.93 -6.71
N GLU A 226 14.64 1.10 -7.56
CA GLU A 226 15.14 -0.01 -8.40
C GLU A 226 16.13 -0.94 -7.66
N ASP A 227 16.64 -0.53 -6.52
CA ASP A 227 17.52 -1.33 -5.65
C ASP A 227 16.73 -2.00 -4.51
N ALA A 228 17.28 -3.06 -3.95
CA ALA A 228 16.71 -3.76 -2.80
C ALA A 228 17.80 -3.97 -1.73
N VAL A 229 17.38 -4.06 -0.48
CA VAL A 229 18.23 -4.33 0.67
C VAL A 229 17.86 -5.66 1.32
N THR A 230 18.83 -6.34 1.89
CA THR A 230 18.59 -7.57 2.66
C THR A 230 18.43 -7.27 4.15
N VAL A 231 17.69 -8.14 4.85
CA VAL A 231 17.58 -8.06 6.32
C VAL A 231 18.97 -8.04 6.97
N ALA A 232 19.92 -8.83 6.47
CA ALA A 232 21.28 -8.86 6.99
C ALA A 232 22.03 -7.51 6.82
N GLN A 233 21.77 -6.76 5.74
CA GLN A 233 22.29 -5.41 5.57
C GLN A 233 21.68 -4.44 6.57
N MET A 234 20.37 -4.48 6.76
CA MET A 234 19.64 -3.64 7.73
C MET A 234 20.13 -3.91 9.15
N CYS A 235 20.28 -5.18 9.56
CA CYS A 235 20.81 -5.56 10.87
C CYS A 235 22.21 -4.98 11.10
N ARG A 236 23.08 -5.01 10.08
CA ARG A 236 24.43 -4.42 10.19
C ARG A 236 24.36 -2.90 10.39
N TRP A 237 23.49 -2.20 9.66
CA TRP A 237 23.32 -0.74 9.79
C TRP A 237 22.76 -0.35 11.16
N ASN A 238 21.77 -1.11 11.66
CA ASN A 238 21.12 -0.88 12.95
C ASN A 238 21.87 -1.47 14.15
N ARG A 239 22.96 -2.24 13.90
CA ARG A 239 23.67 -3.02 14.93
C ARG A 239 22.77 -4.01 15.67
N SER A 240 21.78 -4.56 14.99
CA SER A 240 20.85 -5.55 15.50
C SER A 240 21.45 -6.96 15.42
N LEU A 241 21.06 -7.82 16.38
CA LEU A 241 21.31 -9.26 16.29
C LEU A 241 20.36 -9.85 15.25
N CYS A 242 20.92 -10.46 14.22
CA CYS A 242 20.18 -11.06 13.12
C CYS A 242 20.06 -12.57 13.34
N VAL A 243 18.86 -13.09 13.61
CA VAL A 243 18.62 -14.48 13.95
C VAL A 243 17.93 -15.21 12.81
N PRO A 244 18.62 -16.14 12.13
CA PRO A 244 17.98 -16.97 11.10
C PRO A 244 17.07 -18.01 11.74
N LEU A 245 15.83 -18.13 11.26
CA LEU A 245 14.86 -19.11 11.70
C LEU A 245 14.28 -19.88 10.51
N PRO A 246 14.14 -21.21 10.58
CA PRO A 246 13.37 -21.95 9.58
C PRO A 246 11.95 -21.37 9.45
N LEU A 247 11.47 -21.19 8.22
CA LEU A 247 10.17 -20.52 7.94
C LEU A 247 9.02 -21.13 8.77
N GLY A 248 8.93 -22.46 8.83
CA GLY A 248 7.88 -23.13 9.61
C GLY A 248 7.98 -22.91 11.13
N LEU A 249 9.20 -22.75 11.67
CA LEU A 249 9.39 -22.42 13.08
C LEU A 249 9.03 -20.95 13.35
N ALA A 250 9.44 -20.04 12.47
CA ALA A 250 9.09 -18.63 12.56
C ALA A 250 7.57 -18.44 12.57
N GLY A 251 6.83 -19.13 11.69
CA GLY A 251 5.37 -19.11 11.66
C GLY A 251 4.73 -19.61 12.97
N ARG A 252 5.19 -20.77 13.50
CA ARG A 252 4.66 -21.30 14.77
C ARG A 252 4.92 -20.38 15.96
N LEU A 253 6.09 -19.76 16.03
CA LEU A 253 6.41 -18.78 17.07
C LEU A 253 5.57 -17.51 16.95
N ALA A 254 5.33 -17.03 15.72
CA ALA A 254 4.45 -15.89 15.46
C ALA A 254 3.00 -16.20 15.89
N ASP A 255 2.47 -17.37 15.55
CA ASP A 255 1.13 -17.80 15.97
C ASP A 255 0.98 -17.87 17.49
N LEU A 256 1.99 -18.46 18.18
CA LEU A 256 2.00 -18.50 19.63
C LEU A 256 2.04 -17.10 20.24
N GLY A 257 2.95 -16.24 19.75
CA GLY A 257 3.07 -14.85 20.19
C GLY A 257 1.79 -14.05 19.99
N TYR A 258 1.12 -14.23 18.85
CA TYR A 258 -0.15 -13.57 18.54
C TYR A 258 -1.29 -14.06 19.46
N ARG A 259 -1.39 -15.37 19.71
CA ARG A 259 -2.37 -15.94 20.65
C ARG A 259 -2.18 -15.40 22.07
N LEU A 260 -0.91 -15.31 22.51
CA LEU A 260 -0.54 -14.78 23.82
C LEU A 260 -0.58 -13.24 23.91
N ARG A 261 -0.92 -12.54 22.83
CA ARG A 261 -0.92 -11.07 22.71
C ARG A 261 0.46 -10.43 22.92
N LEU A 262 1.54 -11.18 22.66
CA LEU A 262 2.92 -10.70 22.72
C LEU A 262 3.39 -10.14 21.38
N LEU A 263 2.77 -10.58 20.26
CA LEU A 263 3.02 -10.07 18.92
C LEU A 263 1.73 -9.54 18.28
N PRO A 264 1.80 -8.47 17.50
CA PRO A 264 0.66 -7.89 16.79
C PRO A 264 0.31 -8.65 15.50
N TYR A 265 1.08 -9.68 15.12
CA TYR A 265 0.92 -10.44 13.88
C TYR A 265 1.12 -11.95 14.12
N SER A 266 0.49 -12.77 13.28
CA SER A 266 0.61 -14.23 13.25
C SER A 266 1.45 -14.71 12.06
N SER A 267 1.41 -16.00 11.78
CA SER A 267 2.02 -16.61 10.59
C SER A 267 1.52 -16.04 9.26
N HIS A 268 0.36 -15.39 9.23
CA HIS A 268 -0.15 -14.69 8.04
C HIS A 268 0.82 -13.63 7.48
N TRP A 269 1.72 -13.10 8.31
CA TRP A 269 2.74 -12.11 7.93
C TRP A 269 4.15 -12.70 7.80
N VAL A 270 4.32 -13.98 8.12
CA VAL A 270 5.63 -14.67 8.02
C VAL A 270 5.80 -15.17 6.59
N THR A 271 6.53 -14.43 5.80
CA THR A 271 6.84 -14.71 4.38
C THR A 271 8.34 -14.83 4.16
N PRO A 272 8.79 -15.44 3.06
CA PRO A 272 10.22 -15.50 2.72
C PRO A 272 10.88 -14.13 2.51
N GLY A 273 10.11 -13.07 2.31
CA GLY A 273 10.50 -11.70 2.01
C GLY A 273 9.43 -11.02 1.18
N GLU A 274 9.69 -9.82 0.70
CA GLU A 274 8.83 -9.15 -0.26
C GLU A 274 9.32 -9.36 -1.71
N PRO A 275 8.40 -9.34 -2.69
CA PRO A 275 8.77 -9.33 -4.09
C PRO A 275 9.64 -8.11 -4.42
N VAL A 276 10.74 -8.34 -5.13
CA VAL A 276 11.55 -7.26 -5.71
C VAL A 276 10.95 -6.90 -7.07
N THR A 277 10.72 -5.62 -7.32
CA THR A 277 10.00 -5.16 -8.50
C THR A 277 10.73 -4.04 -9.23
N THR A 278 10.42 -3.84 -10.53
CA THR A 278 10.85 -2.64 -11.26
C THR A 278 9.68 -1.70 -11.48
N SER A 279 9.91 -0.41 -11.32
CA SER A 279 8.93 0.68 -11.58
C SER A 279 9.08 1.29 -12.98
N ARG A 280 9.69 0.54 -13.89
CA ARG A 280 9.99 1.01 -15.25
C ARG A 280 8.72 1.48 -15.98
N ARG A 281 7.61 0.74 -15.82
CA ARG A 281 6.33 1.06 -16.47
C ARG A 281 5.77 2.41 -15.99
N LEU A 282 5.76 2.66 -14.69
CA LEU A 282 5.33 3.95 -14.12
C LEU A 282 6.23 5.10 -14.61
N ARG A 283 7.55 4.87 -14.63
CA ARG A 283 8.51 5.86 -15.12
C ARG A 283 8.27 6.22 -16.58
N HIS A 284 7.97 5.24 -17.42
CA HIS A 284 7.66 5.49 -18.84
C HIS A 284 6.33 6.24 -19.01
N ALA A 285 5.32 5.91 -18.22
CA ALA A 285 3.99 6.51 -18.32
C ALA A 285 3.91 7.96 -17.82
N THR A 286 4.70 8.32 -16.77
CA THR A 286 4.53 9.60 -16.05
C THR A 286 5.82 10.39 -15.87
N GLY A 287 6.96 9.85 -16.28
CA GLY A 287 8.27 10.43 -15.96
C GLY A 287 8.65 10.35 -14.48
N TRP A 288 7.85 9.65 -13.64
CA TRP A 288 8.13 9.50 -12.21
C TRP A 288 9.45 8.76 -11.95
N ARG A 289 10.19 9.25 -10.96
CA ARG A 289 11.39 8.57 -10.41
C ARG A 289 11.44 8.84 -8.92
N PRO A 290 11.80 7.86 -8.10
CA PRO A 290 12.04 8.10 -6.68
C PRO A 290 13.27 9.01 -6.52
N ALA A 291 13.21 9.92 -5.56
CA ALA A 291 14.32 10.81 -5.23
C ALA A 291 15.41 10.09 -4.45
N ARG A 292 15.06 8.99 -3.79
CA ARG A 292 15.95 8.20 -2.93
C ARG A 292 16.03 6.75 -3.40
N THR A 293 17.18 6.14 -3.20
CA THR A 293 17.36 4.69 -3.33
C THR A 293 16.69 3.96 -2.16
N SER A 294 16.39 2.67 -2.33
CA SER A 294 15.87 1.81 -1.26
C SER A 294 16.83 1.76 -0.06
N ALA A 295 18.14 1.74 -0.31
CA ALA A 295 19.15 1.76 0.74
C ALA A 295 19.14 3.06 1.54
N GLU A 296 18.96 4.22 0.91
CA GLU A 296 18.84 5.51 1.57
C GLU A 296 17.56 5.60 2.40
N ALA A 297 16.42 5.19 1.83
CA ALA A 297 15.13 5.15 2.51
C ALA A 297 15.17 4.23 3.74
N ALA A 298 15.80 3.03 3.62
CA ALA A 298 15.98 2.11 4.74
C ALA A 298 16.84 2.71 5.86
N ARG A 299 17.92 3.44 5.53
CA ARG A 299 18.77 4.09 6.55
C ARG A 299 18.03 5.20 7.28
N LEU A 300 17.25 6.02 6.57
CA LEU A 300 16.39 7.02 7.21
C LEU A 300 15.44 6.37 8.20
N MET A 301 14.76 5.30 7.79
CA MET A 301 13.87 4.53 8.65
C MET A 301 14.59 4.02 9.91
N LEU A 302 15.78 3.44 9.78
CA LEU A 302 16.57 2.93 10.92
C LEU A 302 17.07 4.03 11.85
N ALA A 303 17.31 5.24 11.34
CA ALA A 303 17.71 6.39 12.14
C ALA A 303 16.55 7.03 12.94
N GLY A 304 15.31 6.56 12.76
CA GLY A 304 14.14 7.08 13.49
C GLY A 304 13.49 8.30 12.84
N GLY A 305 13.84 8.58 11.60
CA GLY A 305 13.42 9.77 10.86
C GLY A 305 12.35 9.51 9.84
#